data_01dbea43c633fc4fe55779e04d998788
#
_entry.id   01dbea43c633fc4fe55779e04d998788
#
_cell.length_a   1.000
_cell.length_b   1.000
_cell.length_c   1.000
_cell.angle_alpha   90.00
_cell.angle_beta   90.00
_cell.angle_gamma   90.00
#
_symmetry.space_group_name_H-M   'P 1'
#
loop_
_entity.id
_entity.type
_entity.pdbx_description
1 polymer ?
#
loop_
_entity_poly.entity_id
_entity_poly.type
_entity_poly.pdbx_seq_one_letter_code
_entity_poly.pdbx_strand_id
1 'polypeptide(L)'
;VARRMSVSEFLPTASGADRTAPQAAAQPNRVSGGLVDRARTIAFTFDGKRYHGHPGDTLASALMANDVALLGRSFKYHRPRGLIAAGSEEPNALVTLGQGVDQTPNTRATMVELAAGLSAHSQNRWPSLRFDALAVNDLLAPVLSAGFYYKTFMWPAAFWEKLYEPLIRRAAGLGRLATSATADISDRGDLHCDVLVVGAGPAGLMAALTAGRAGVRVILADEDFAPGGRLNAEWAVIDDAPATGWVRAALAELASLRNVRVMARTTVFGAFDHGTYGALELAAPGGPPDAPRQTFWRVQARACVLCAGATERPIAFS
;
A
#
# COMPACT_ATOMS: atom_id res chain seq x y z
N VAL A 1 -22.72 5.29 -14.28
CA VAL A 1 -23.47 4.75 -13.11
C VAL A 1 -22.45 4.04 -12.24
N ALA A 2 -21.99 4.70 -11.16
CA ALA A 2 -20.99 4.14 -10.26
C ALA A 2 -21.54 2.90 -9.55
N ARG A 3 -20.86 1.77 -9.70
CA ARG A 3 -21.20 0.49 -9.06
C ARG A 3 -21.09 0.64 -7.53
N ARG A 4 -22.15 0.29 -6.80
CA ARG A 4 -22.12 0.16 -5.34
C ARG A 4 -21.37 -1.12 -4.98
N MET A 5 -20.35 -0.98 -4.18
CA MET A 5 -19.64 -2.14 -3.62
C MET A 5 -20.50 -2.78 -2.52
N SER A 6 -20.53 -4.11 -2.47
CA SER A 6 -21.21 -4.86 -1.41
C SER A 6 -20.25 -5.08 -0.23
N VAL A 7 -20.80 -5.34 0.96
CA VAL A 7 -19.98 -5.64 2.16
C VAL A 7 -19.07 -6.84 1.96
N SER A 8 -19.46 -7.79 1.10
CA SER A 8 -18.65 -8.95 0.72
C SER A 8 -17.39 -8.59 -0.10
N GLU A 9 -17.32 -7.39 -0.67
CA GLU A 9 -16.14 -6.91 -1.39
C GLU A 9 -15.07 -6.34 -0.45
N PHE A 10 -15.43 -6.01 0.81
CA PHE A 10 -14.49 -5.47 1.82
C PHE A 10 -13.96 -6.53 2.78
N LEU A 11 -14.65 -7.64 2.92
CA LEU A 11 -14.28 -8.67 3.90
C LEU A 11 -14.37 -10.05 3.24
N PRO A 12 -13.34 -10.91 3.35
CA PRO A 12 -13.41 -12.26 2.85
C PRO A 12 -14.52 -13.02 3.58
N THR A 13 -15.53 -13.48 2.84
CA THR A 13 -16.54 -14.38 3.36
C THR A 13 -15.97 -15.80 3.43
N ALA A 14 -16.08 -16.46 4.57
CA ALA A 14 -15.75 -17.86 4.70
C ALA A 14 -16.75 -18.68 3.86
N SER A 15 -16.40 -19.00 2.62
CA SER A 15 -17.19 -19.82 1.71
C SER A 15 -16.40 -21.03 1.26
N GLY A 16 -16.96 -22.22 1.50
CA GLY A 16 -16.75 -23.51 0.87
C GLY A 16 -15.35 -23.93 0.44
N ALA A 17 -14.73 -24.82 1.22
CA ALA A 17 -13.42 -25.39 0.93
C ALA A 17 -13.45 -26.25 -0.34
N ASP A 18 -12.70 -25.84 -1.37
CA ASP A 18 -12.22 -26.74 -2.40
C ASP A 18 -11.01 -27.53 -1.85
N ARG A 19 -11.16 -28.83 -1.66
CA ARG A 19 -10.22 -29.72 -0.95
C ARG A 19 -9.07 -30.25 -1.82
N THR A 20 -8.75 -29.63 -2.93
CA THR A 20 -7.68 -30.05 -3.85
C THR A 20 -6.52 -29.07 -3.96
N ALA A 21 -6.24 -28.30 -2.91
CA ALA A 21 -5.05 -27.46 -2.90
C ALA A 21 -3.79 -28.29 -2.60
N PRO A 22 -2.69 -28.15 -3.38
CA PRO A 22 -1.41 -28.73 -3.04
C PRO A 22 -0.97 -28.24 -1.66
N GLN A 23 -0.38 -29.13 -0.86
CA GLN A 23 0.12 -28.86 0.48
C GLN A 23 0.80 -27.49 0.52
N ALA A 24 0.19 -26.51 1.22
CA ALA A 24 0.72 -25.18 1.32
C ALA A 24 2.14 -25.25 1.87
N ALA A 25 3.10 -24.67 1.14
CA ALA A 25 4.46 -24.54 1.63
C ALA A 25 4.42 -23.93 3.03
N ALA A 26 5.15 -24.52 3.97
CA ALA A 26 5.16 -24.08 5.36
C ALA A 26 5.45 -22.57 5.41
N GLN A 27 4.55 -21.81 6.05
CA GLN A 27 4.73 -20.40 6.34
C GLN A 27 5.15 -20.27 7.81
N PRO A 28 6.45 -20.35 8.12
CA PRO A 28 6.94 -20.54 9.49
C PRO A 28 6.61 -19.37 10.41
N ASN A 29 6.44 -18.16 9.85
CA ASN A 29 6.18 -16.94 10.62
C ASN A 29 4.70 -16.52 10.58
N ARG A 30 3.80 -17.39 10.10
CA ARG A 30 2.36 -17.10 10.07
C ARG A 30 1.75 -17.22 11.45
N VAL A 31 1.37 -16.08 12.04
CA VAL A 31 0.65 -16.07 13.33
C VAL A 31 -0.84 -16.37 13.15
N SER A 32 -1.50 -16.83 14.21
CA SER A 32 -2.95 -17.10 14.22
C SER A 32 -3.77 -15.80 14.27
N GLY A 33 -5.03 -15.83 13.82
CA GLY A 33 -5.93 -14.66 13.82
C GLY A 33 -5.77 -13.74 12.60
N GLY A 34 -6.27 -12.52 12.69
CA GLY A 34 -6.28 -11.52 11.64
C GLY A 34 -7.42 -11.71 10.62
N LEU A 35 -7.40 -10.87 9.57
CA LEU A 35 -8.44 -10.83 8.51
C LEU A 35 -8.10 -11.71 7.30
N VAL A 36 -7.00 -12.43 7.34
CA VAL A 36 -6.50 -13.23 6.21
C VAL A 36 -7.37 -14.48 6.02
N ASP A 37 -7.87 -14.69 4.81
CA ASP A 37 -8.63 -15.90 4.43
C ASP A 37 -7.68 -17.08 4.16
N ARG A 38 -7.47 -17.90 5.18
CA ARG A 38 -6.55 -19.04 5.12
C ARG A 38 -7.09 -20.25 4.37
N ALA A 39 -8.37 -20.28 4.05
CA ALA A 39 -8.96 -21.36 3.26
C ALA A 39 -8.51 -21.32 1.79
N ARG A 40 -8.03 -20.17 1.33
CA ARG A 40 -7.58 -19.94 -0.04
C ARG A 40 -6.11 -19.59 -0.09
N THR A 41 -5.40 -20.15 -1.06
CA THR A 41 -3.97 -19.89 -1.26
C THR A 41 -3.75 -19.12 -2.56
N ILE A 42 -2.90 -18.10 -2.51
CA ILE A 42 -2.50 -17.26 -3.64
C ILE A 42 -1.02 -17.51 -3.90
N ALA A 43 -0.66 -17.82 -5.15
CA ALA A 43 0.73 -17.92 -5.59
C ALA A 43 1.18 -16.57 -6.18
N PHE A 44 2.38 -16.13 -5.80
CA PHE A 44 3.02 -14.92 -6.30
C PHE A 44 4.54 -15.12 -6.44
N THR A 45 5.24 -14.15 -7.04
CA THR A 45 6.69 -14.19 -7.20
C THR A 45 7.35 -12.95 -6.61
N PHE A 46 8.50 -13.16 -5.97
CA PHE A 46 9.38 -12.09 -5.52
C PHE A 46 10.82 -12.42 -5.90
N ASP A 47 11.49 -11.51 -6.62
CA ASP A 47 12.83 -11.71 -7.18
C ASP A 47 12.97 -13.04 -7.95
N GLY A 48 11.93 -13.43 -8.71
CA GLY A 48 11.90 -14.66 -9.50
C GLY A 48 11.62 -15.94 -8.70
N LYS A 49 11.54 -15.88 -7.37
CA LYS A 49 11.21 -17.02 -6.53
C LYS A 49 9.70 -17.05 -6.25
N ARG A 50 9.10 -18.23 -6.35
CA ARG A 50 7.66 -18.44 -6.07
C ARG A 50 7.41 -18.57 -4.58
N TYR A 51 6.36 -17.88 -4.12
CA TYR A 51 5.85 -17.89 -2.75
C TYR A 51 4.34 -18.08 -2.75
N HIS A 52 3.78 -18.31 -1.57
CA HIS A 52 2.34 -18.42 -1.35
C HIS A 52 1.90 -17.50 -0.23
N GLY A 53 0.73 -16.94 -0.36
CA GLY A 53 0.04 -16.15 0.65
C GLY A 53 -1.45 -16.43 0.58
N HIS A 54 -2.26 -15.55 1.15
CA HIS A 54 -3.70 -15.71 1.25
C HIS A 54 -4.43 -14.41 0.87
N PRO A 55 -5.71 -14.46 0.47
CA PRO A 55 -6.50 -13.23 0.34
C PRO A 55 -6.53 -12.47 1.67
N GLY A 56 -6.39 -11.15 1.61
CA GLY A 56 -6.25 -10.28 2.78
C GLY A 56 -4.80 -10.03 3.21
N ASP A 57 -3.82 -10.75 2.64
CA ASP A 57 -2.41 -10.40 2.80
C ASP A 57 -2.06 -9.16 1.98
N THR A 58 -1.10 -8.38 2.48
CA THR A 58 -0.27 -7.53 1.65
C THR A 58 0.93 -8.32 1.11
N LEU A 59 1.61 -7.81 0.07
CA LEU A 59 2.86 -8.42 -0.38
C LEU A 59 3.87 -8.53 0.77
N ALA A 60 3.96 -7.52 1.61
CA ALA A 60 4.85 -7.50 2.78
C ALA A 60 4.48 -8.58 3.80
N SER A 61 3.21 -8.70 4.19
CA SER A 61 2.77 -9.71 5.18
C SER A 61 2.97 -11.13 4.66
N ALA A 62 2.71 -11.36 3.37
CA ALA A 62 2.93 -12.65 2.75
C ALA A 62 4.43 -13.03 2.69
N LEU A 63 5.30 -12.07 2.38
CA LEU A 63 6.76 -12.30 2.38
C LEU A 63 7.27 -12.60 3.78
N MET A 64 6.85 -11.82 4.79
CA MET A 64 7.18 -12.06 6.20
C MET A 64 6.74 -13.46 6.67
N ALA A 65 5.52 -13.87 6.31
CA ALA A 65 5.00 -15.20 6.63
C ALA A 65 5.86 -16.33 6.04
N ASN A 66 6.47 -16.09 4.88
CA ASN A 66 7.40 -17.03 4.20
C ASN A 66 8.86 -16.85 4.62
N ASP A 67 9.13 -16.21 5.75
CA ASP A 67 10.50 -15.99 6.29
C ASP A 67 11.39 -15.10 5.37
N VAL A 68 10.79 -14.19 4.62
CA VAL A 68 11.52 -13.21 3.81
C VAL A 68 11.58 -11.88 4.56
N ALA A 69 12.58 -11.74 5.42
CA ALA A 69 12.79 -10.53 6.22
C ALA A 69 13.58 -9.45 5.49
N LEU A 70 14.43 -9.82 4.52
CA LEU A 70 15.22 -8.88 3.73
C LEU A 70 14.44 -8.46 2.48
N LEU A 71 13.97 -7.21 2.45
CA LEU A 71 13.13 -6.67 1.37
C LEU A 71 13.80 -5.59 0.54
N GLY A 72 14.82 -4.94 1.08
CA GLY A 72 15.51 -3.85 0.41
C GLY A 72 16.92 -3.61 0.95
N ARG A 73 17.57 -2.63 0.37
CA ARG A 73 18.87 -2.11 0.78
C ARG A 73 18.78 -0.60 0.98
N SER A 74 19.54 -0.05 1.92
CA SER A 74 19.60 1.42 2.10
C SER A 74 20.21 2.10 0.87
N PHE A 75 19.77 3.31 0.57
CA PHE A 75 20.16 4.00 -0.67
C PHE A 75 21.66 4.26 -0.79
N LYS A 76 22.31 4.66 0.29
CA LYS A 76 23.71 5.10 0.25
C LYS A 76 24.70 3.97 0.56
N TYR A 77 24.45 3.23 1.62
CA TYR A 77 25.41 2.23 2.13
C TYR A 77 25.00 0.80 1.78
N HIS A 78 23.90 0.59 1.13
CA HIS A 78 23.37 -0.73 0.77
C HIS A 78 23.27 -1.70 1.95
N ARG A 79 23.05 -1.16 3.16
CA ARG A 79 22.81 -1.96 4.36
C ARG A 79 21.49 -2.71 4.25
N PRO A 80 21.41 -3.96 4.73
CA PRO A 80 20.17 -4.73 4.72
C PRO A 80 19.01 -4.00 5.38
N ARG A 81 17.81 -4.07 4.77
CA ARG A 81 16.58 -3.45 5.27
C ARG A 81 15.42 -4.43 5.22
N GLY A 82 14.70 -4.52 6.32
CA GLY A 82 13.41 -5.19 6.44
C GLY A 82 12.30 -4.18 6.69
N LEU A 83 11.13 -4.68 7.09
CA LEU A 83 9.98 -3.87 7.47
C LEU A 83 10.18 -3.25 8.85
N ILE A 84 9.77 -2.00 9.03
CA ILE A 84 9.68 -1.32 10.32
C ILE A 84 8.29 -0.77 10.62
N ALA A 85 7.40 -0.75 9.62
CA ALA A 85 6.02 -0.31 9.73
C ALA A 85 5.11 -1.22 8.90
N ALA A 86 3.80 -1.14 9.11
CA ALA A 86 2.82 -2.00 8.44
C ALA A 86 2.01 -1.27 7.35
N GLY A 87 2.06 0.05 7.29
CA GLY A 87 1.24 0.88 6.41
C GLY A 87 2.04 1.70 5.40
N SER A 88 1.45 2.80 4.97
CA SER A 88 2.02 3.73 3.98
C SER A 88 3.27 4.47 4.48
N GLU A 89 3.54 4.44 5.77
CA GLU A 89 4.75 5.02 6.39
C GLU A 89 6.01 4.15 6.23
N GLU A 90 5.89 2.91 5.70
CA GLU A 90 7.05 2.00 5.53
C GLU A 90 8.09 2.58 4.54
N PRO A 91 9.31 2.89 5.00
CA PRO A 91 10.31 3.54 4.15
C PRO A 91 11.25 2.58 3.41
N ASN A 92 11.33 1.31 3.83
CA ASN A 92 12.40 0.40 3.41
C ASN A 92 11.97 -0.62 2.35
N ALA A 93 10.69 -0.96 2.30
CA ALA A 93 10.16 -2.03 1.46
C ALA A 93 9.62 -1.50 0.13
N LEU A 94 10.43 -0.70 -0.58
CA LEU A 94 10.10 -0.27 -1.93
C LEU A 94 10.43 -1.38 -2.93
N VAL A 95 9.43 -1.74 -3.72
CA VAL A 95 9.53 -2.77 -4.75
C VAL A 95 9.06 -2.25 -6.11
N THR A 96 9.45 -2.94 -7.16
CA THR A 96 8.88 -2.78 -8.50
C THR A 96 7.85 -3.89 -8.71
N LEU A 97 6.61 -3.54 -9.02
CA LEU A 97 5.57 -4.48 -9.42
C LEU A 97 5.58 -4.68 -10.93
N GLY A 98 5.26 -5.88 -11.37
CA GLY A 98 5.21 -6.22 -12.79
C GLY A 98 6.58 -6.19 -13.47
N GLN A 99 6.55 -6.23 -14.80
CA GLN A 99 7.73 -6.21 -15.67
C GLN A 99 7.44 -5.48 -16.98
N GLY A 100 8.47 -4.93 -17.59
CA GLY A 100 8.36 -4.28 -18.90
C GLY A 100 7.47 -3.05 -18.88
N VAL A 101 6.45 -3.04 -19.74
CA VAL A 101 5.54 -1.89 -19.91
C VAL A 101 4.60 -1.67 -18.72
N ASP A 102 4.30 -2.74 -17.98
CA ASP A 102 3.37 -2.70 -16.84
C ASP A 102 4.11 -2.55 -15.50
N GLN A 103 5.41 -2.26 -15.53
CA GLN A 103 6.15 -2.10 -14.29
C GLN A 103 5.79 -0.81 -13.55
N THR A 104 5.52 -0.95 -12.26
CA THR A 104 5.28 0.16 -11.33
C THR A 104 6.36 0.15 -10.25
N PRO A 105 7.37 1.02 -10.36
CA PRO A 105 8.45 1.09 -9.37
C PRO A 105 8.04 1.87 -8.13
N ASN A 106 8.90 1.81 -7.10
CA ASN A 106 8.79 2.58 -5.86
C ASN A 106 7.47 2.35 -5.11
N THR A 107 6.89 1.16 -5.28
CA THR A 107 5.65 0.79 -4.59
C THR A 107 5.99 0.18 -3.23
N ARG A 108 5.31 0.62 -2.18
CA ARG A 108 5.49 0.06 -0.84
C ARG A 108 4.84 -1.30 -0.74
N ALA A 109 5.61 -2.33 -0.43
CA ALA A 109 5.11 -3.71 -0.33
C ALA A 109 4.01 -3.88 0.73
N THR A 110 3.96 -2.99 1.73
CA THR A 110 2.92 -2.93 2.77
C THR A 110 1.56 -2.45 2.24
N MET A 111 1.54 -1.73 1.12
CA MET A 111 0.33 -1.18 0.51
C MET A 111 -0.16 -2.00 -0.68
N VAL A 112 0.57 -3.05 -1.05
CA VAL A 112 0.21 -3.91 -2.19
C VAL A 112 -0.68 -5.05 -1.72
N GLU A 113 -1.96 -5.02 -2.11
CA GLU A 113 -2.87 -6.15 -1.91
C GLU A 113 -2.37 -7.37 -2.68
N LEU A 114 -2.30 -8.51 -2.02
CA LEU A 114 -1.80 -9.74 -2.63
C LEU A 114 -2.82 -10.30 -3.63
N ALA A 115 -2.37 -10.56 -4.84
CA ALA A 115 -3.18 -11.14 -5.90
C ALA A 115 -2.49 -12.35 -6.55
N ALA A 116 -3.28 -13.23 -7.15
CA ALA A 116 -2.75 -14.37 -7.88
C ALA A 116 -1.91 -13.90 -9.08
N GLY A 117 -0.70 -14.48 -9.21
CA GLY A 117 0.21 -14.14 -10.30
C GLY A 117 0.96 -12.82 -10.10
N LEU A 118 0.81 -12.12 -8.95
CA LEU A 118 1.58 -10.92 -8.65
C LEU A 118 3.08 -11.20 -8.80
N SER A 119 3.76 -10.35 -9.56
CA SER A 119 5.21 -10.38 -9.71
C SER A 119 5.81 -9.11 -9.13
N ALA A 120 6.74 -9.25 -8.20
CA ALA A 120 7.42 -8.15 -7.56
C ALA A 120 8.93 -8.36 -7.56
N HIS A 121 9.68 -7.27 -7.61
CA HIS A 121 11.13 -7.27 -7.62
C HIS A 121 11.66 -6.24 -6.61
N SER A 122 12.69 -6.64 -5.88
CA SER A 122 13.41 -5.72 -5.01
C SER A 122 14.18 -4.68 -5.82
N GLN A 123 14.38 -3.53 -5.21
CA GLN A 123 15.13 -2.41 -5.78
C GLN A 123 16.47 -2.21 -5.09
N ASN A 124 17.29 -1.30 -5.64
CA ASN A 124 18.55 -0.84 -5.03
C ASN A 124 19.49 -1.96 -4.63
N ARG A 125 19.78 -2.88 -5.54
CA ARG A 125 20.72 -3.98 -5.30
C ARG A 125 21.43 -4.40 -6.58
N TRP A 126 22.60 -4.98 -6.48
CA TRP A 126 23.34 -5.60 -7.59
C TRP A 126 24.33 -6.65 -7.08
N PRO A 127 24.32 -7.92 -7.56
CA PRO A 127 23.32 -8.50 -8.47
C PRO A 127 22.04 -8.95 -7.73
N SER A 128 22.04 -9.16 -6.41
CA SER A 128 20.89 -9.64 -5.65
C SER A 128 20.75 -8.97 -4.28
N LEU A 129 19.59 -9.10 -3.64
CA LEU A 129 19.42 -8.61 -2.25
C LEU A 129 20.37 -9.28 -1.26
N ARG A 130 20.56 -10.59 -1.41
CA ARG A 130 21.35 -11.36 -0.46
C ARG A 130 22.85 -11.09 -0.63
N PHE A 131 23.31 -10.98 -1.86
CA PHE A 131 24.66 -10.60 -2.22
C PHE A 131 24.63 -9.32 -3.05
N ASP A 132 24.93 -8.21 -2.41
CA ASP A 132 24.94 -6.89 -3.02
C ASP A 132 26.37 -6.33 -3.04
N ALA A 133 26.97 -6.29 -4.23
CA ALA A 133 28.33 -5.79 -4.41
C ALA A 133 28.45 -4.28 -4.09
N LEU A 134 27.33 -3.54 -4.22
CA LEU A 134 27.30 -2.11 -3.90
C LEU A 134 27.37 -1.84 -2.39
N ALA A 135 27.24 -2.88 -1.54
CA ALA A 135 27.46 -2.77 -0.10
C ALA A 135 28.90 -2.36 0.27
N VAL A 136 29.85 -2.44 -0.67
CA VAL A 136 31.19 -1.85 -0.53
C VAL A 136 31.15 -0.36 -0.18
N ASN A 137 30.08 0.34 -0.54
CA ASN A 137 29.88 1.75 -0.18
C ASN A 137 29.84 1.98 1.33
N ASP A 138 29.55 0.95 2.14
CA ASP A 138 29.58 1.07 3.60
C ASP A 138 31.01 1.30 4.14
N LEU A 139 32.01 0.80 3.44
CA LEU A 139 33.43 1.07 3.77
C LEU A 139 33.79 2.54 3.54
N LEU A 140 33.06 3.22 2.68
CA LEU A 140 33.24 4.65 2.39
C LEU A 140 32.44 5.55 3.32
N ALA A 141 31.77 5.01 4.36
CA ALA A 141 30.94 5.76 5.29
C ALA A 141 31.61 7.02 5.88
N PRO A 142 32.90 7.02 6.24
CA PRO A 142 33.56 8.23 6.76
C PRO A 142 33.58 9.39 5.76
N VAL A 143 33.68 9.10 4.46
CA VAL A 143 33.74 10.10 3.37
C VAL A 143 32.34 10.47 2.87
N LEU A 144 31.41 9.51 2.96
CA LEU A 144 30.03 9.67 2.54
C LEU A 144 29.11 10.09 3.69
N SER A 145 29.55 10.94 4.60
CA SER A 145 28.74 11.47 5.70
C SER A 145 27.49 12.22 5.20
N ALA A 146 26.58 12.61 6.10
CA ALA A 146 25.42 13.41 5.73
C ALA A 146 25.85 14.69 5.00
N GLY A 147 25.16 15.00 3.88
CA GLY A 147 25.51 16.14 3.03
C GLY A 147 26.81 15.99 2.22
N PHE A 148 27.31 14.76 2.05
CA PHE A 148 28.54 14.49 1.32
C PHE A 148 28.56 15.08 -0.09
N TYR A 149 27.44 15.15 -0.78
CA TYR A 149 27.33 15.70 -2.12
C TYR A 149 27.59 17.21 -2.18
N TYR A 150 27.36 17.95 -1.09
CA TYR A 150 27.75 19.36 -0.97
C TYR A 150 29.23 19.56 -0.67
N LYS A 151 29.95 18.53 -0.21
CA LYS A 151 31.36 18.61 0.17
C LYS A 151 32.26 17.92 -0.83
N THR A 152 31.89 16.74 -1.30
CA THR A 152 32.74 15.86 -2.09
C THR A 152 32.63 16.10 -3.60
N PHE A 153 31.45 16.49 -4.09
CA PHE A 153 31.15 16.61 -5.53
C PHE A 153 30.98 18.06 -6.00
N MET A 154 31.49 19.03 -5.25
CA MET A 154 31.36 20.45 -5.61
C MET A 154 32.44 20.92 -6.60
N TRP A 155 33.51 20.16 -6.77
CA TRP A 155 34.60 20.53 -7.65
C TRP A 155 35.03 19.35 -8.55
N PRO A 156 35.24 19.58 -9.87
CA PRO A 156 34.92 20.82 -10.62
C PRO A 156 33.41 21.00 -10.81
N ALA A 157 32.91 22.21 -10.62
CA ALA A 157 31.46 22.52 -10.70
C ALA A 157 30.82 22.12 -12.04
N ALA A 158 31.59 22.22 -13.14
CA ALA A 158 31.14 21.83 -14.49
C ALA A 158 30.81 20.33 -14.63
N PHE A 159 31.24 19.48 -13.68
CA PHE A 159 30.96 18.04 -13.70
C PHE A 159 29.65 17.70 -12.98
N TRP A 160 29.01 18.66 -12.28
CA TRP A 160 27.81 18.38 -11.54
C TRP A 160 26.70 17.78 -12.43
N GLU A 161 26.30 18.49 -13.47
CA GLU A 161 25.20 18.05 -14.34
C GLU A 161 25.56 16.85 -15.21
N LYS A 162 26.83 16.77 -15.64
CA LYS A 162 27.25 15.76 -16.63
C LYS A 162 27.72 14.44 -16.02
N LEU A 163 28.21 14.45 -14.80
CA LEU A 163 28.82 13.29 -14.17
C LEU A 163 28.25 12.98 -12.79
N TYR A 164 28.31 13.94 -11.86
CA TYR A 164 28.00 13.65 -10.46
C TYR A 164 26.50 13.41 -10.23
N GLU A 165 25.66 14.26 -10.72
CA GLU A 165 24.20 14.14 -10.58
C GLU A 165 23.66 12.84 -11.22
N PRO A 166 24.00 12.49 -12.47
CA PRO A 166 23.56 11.22 -13.05
C PRO A 166 24.04 9.97 -12.28
N LEU A 167 25.27 10.01 -11.74
CA LEU A 167 25.78 8.91 -10.91
C LEU A 167 25.04 8.82 -9.58
N ILE A 168 24.86 9.95 -8.89
CA ILE A 168 24.13 10.01 -7.62
C ILE A 168 22.67 9.57 -7.82
N ARG A 169 22.02 10.04 -8.86
CA ARG A 169 20.63 9.64 -9.21
C ARG A 169 20.54 8.13 -9.45
N ARG A 170 21.49 7.56 -10.19
CA ARG A 170 21.54 6.11 -10.41
C ARG A 170 21.78 5.34 -9.13
N ALA A 171 22.64 5.86 -8.25
CA ALA A 171 22.95 5.26 -6.96
C ALA A 171 21.87 5.47 -5.90
N ALA A 172 20.89 6.35 -6.13
CA ALA A 172 19.77 6.58 -5.22
C ALA A 172 18.83 5.37 -5.09
N GLY A 173 18.96 4.35 -5.96
CA GLY A 173 18.27 3.08 -5.82
C GLY A 173 16.78 3.12 -6.10
N LEU A 174 16.27 4.23 -6.62
CA LEU A 174 14.88 4.34 -7.07
C LEU A 174 14.68 3.52 -8.35
N GLY A 175 13.51 2.90 -8.48
CA GLY A 175 13.15 2.12 -9.65
C GLY A 175 12.96 3.00 -10.90
N ARG A 176 12.89 2.35 -12.05
CA ARG A 176 12.70 3.02 -13.35
C ARG A 176 11.27 2.85 -13.81
N LEU A 177 10.68 3.94 -14.28
CA LEU A 177 9.40 3.89 -14.97
C LEU A 177 9.55 3.12 -16.29
N ALA A 178 8.46 2.50 -16.72
CA ALA A 178 8.36 1.99 -18.09
C ALA A 178 8.50 3.14 -19.09
N THR A 179 9.24 2.91 -20.15
CA THR A 179 9.44 3.91 -21.23
C THR A 179 8.42 3.80 -22.35
N SER A 180 7.65 2.72 -22.37
CA SER A 180 6.58 2.46 -23.30
C SER A 180 5.22 2.67 -22.65
N ALA A 181 4.22 3.05 -23.44
CA ALA A 181 2.85 3.19 -22.94
C ALA A 181 2.32 1.83 -22.48
N THR A 182 1.70 1.81 -21.32
CA THR A 182 0.93 0.65 -20.84
C THR A 182 -0.41 0.57 -21.59
N ALA A 183 -0.96 -0.64 -21.69
CA ALA A 183 -2.33 -0.86 -22.14
C ALA A 183 -3.37 -0.59 -21.04
N ASP A 184 -2.93 -0.29 -19.81
CA ASP A 184 -3.82 -0.03 -18.70
C ASP A 184 -4.73 1.19 -18.94
N ILE A 185 -6.00 0.98 -18.74
CA ILE A 185 -7.03 2.03 -18.87
C ILE A 185 -7.06 2.83 -17.59
N SER A 186 -6.96 4.15 -17.71
CA SER A 186 -7.20 5.09 -16.62
C SER A 186 -8.45 5.90 -16.90
N ASP A 187 -9.25 6.18 -15.88
CA ASP A 187 -10.47 6.97 -15.98
C ASP A 187 -10.40 8.20 -15.07
N ARG A 188 -11.33 9.12 -15.28
CA ARG A 188 -11.52 10.31 -14.46
C ARG A 188 -12.98 10.63 -14.29
N GLY A 189 -13.34 11.18 -13.14
CA GLY A 189 -14.71 11.56 -12.87
C GLY A 189 -14.84 12.63 -11.79
N ASP A 190 -16.05 13.12 -11.66
CA ASP A 190 -16.43 14.10 -10.66
C ASP A 190 -17.38 13.48 -9.64
N LEU A 191 -17.15 13.79 -8.37
CA LEU A 191 -17.99 13.38 -7.25
C LEU A 191 -18.37 14.61 -6.42
N HIS A 192 -19.60 14.55 -5.87
CA HIS A 192 -20.12 15.62 -5.02
C HIS A 192 -20.68 15.01 -3.73
N CYS A 193 -20.32 15.61 -2.60
CA CYS A 193 -20.83 15.24 -1.28
C CYS A 193 -20.99 16.47 -0.39
N ASP A 194 -21.68 16.32 0.71
CA ASP A 194 -21.74 17.36 1.74
C ASP A 194 -20.56 17.20 2.70
N VAL A 195 -20.19 15.94 3.02
CA VAL A 195 -19.05 15.61 3.87
C VAL A 195 -18.13 14.58 3.20
N LEU A 196 -16.86 14.93 3.02
CA LEU A 196 -15.79 14.00 2.69
C LEU A 196 -15.11 13.56 3.99
N VAL A 197 -15.09 12.26 4.26
CA VAL A 197 -14.33 11.66 5.36
C VAL A 197 -13.11 10.98 4.77
N VAL A 198 -11.92 11.35 5.21
CA VAL A 198 -10.64 10.81 4.75
C VAL A 198 -10.04 9.92 5.81
N GLY A 199 -9.96 8.62 5.51
CA GLY A 199 -9.54 7.55 6.42
C GLY A 199 -10.73 6.81 7.03
N ALA A 200 -10.77 5.49 6.88
CA ALA A 200 -11.81 4.60 7.40
C ALA A 200 -11.36 3.80 8.63
N GLY A 201 -10.48 4.38 9.44
CA GLY A 201 -10.22 3.91 10.80
C GLY A 201 -11.42 4.16 11.72
N PRO A 202 -11.32 3.86 13.04
CA PRO A 202 -12.45 3.98 13.96
C PRO A 202 -13.06 5.39 13.97
N ALA A 203 -12.25 6.44 13.96
CA ALA A 203 -12.73 7.82 13.91
C ALA A 203 -13.51 8.13 12.63
N GLY A 204 -12.99 7.69 11.46
CA GLY A 204 -13.64 7.92 10.17
C GLY A 204 -14.92 7.12 9.99
N LEU A 205 -14.95 5.87 10.46
CA LEU A 205 -16.15 5.06 10.46
C LEU A 205 -17.25 5.71 11.31
N MET A 206 -16.91 6.20 12.51
CA MET A 206 -17.88 6.91 13.37
C MET A 206 -18.35 8.23 12.76
N ALA A 207 -17.44 9.01 12.17
CA ALA A 207 -17.80 10.26 11.50
C ALA A 207 -18.77 10.00 10.33
N ALA A 208 -18.48 8.98 9.50
CA ALA A 208 -19.32 8.61 8.37
C ALA A 208 -20.68 8.08 8.82
N LEU A 209 -20.76 7.24 9.87
CA LEU A 209 -22.01 6.76 10.46
C LEU A 209 -22.85 7.91 11.00
N THR A 210 -22.24 8.82 11.77
CA THR A 210 -22.94 9.96 12.38
C THR A 210 -23.55 10.86 11.30
N ALA A 211 -22.76 11.24 10.29
CA ALA A 211 -23.23 12.07 9.19
C ALA A 211 -24.25 11.33 8.30
N GLY A 212 -24.00 10.06 8.02
CA GLY A 212 -24.88 9.22 7.20
C GLY A 212 -26.26 9.01 7.82
N ARG A 213 -26.32 8.73 9.13
CA ARG A 213 -27.58 8.62 9.91
C ARG A 213 -28.37 9.92 9.94
N ALA A 214 -27.68 11.06 9.92
CA ALA A 214 -28.31 12.39 9.82
C ALA A 214 -28.81 12.73 8.40
N GLY A 215 -28.68 11.82 7.42
CA GLY A 215 -29.14 12.03 6.04
C GLY A 215 -28.19 12.86 5.16
N VAL A 216 -26.99 13.17 5.65
CA VAL A 216 -25.97 13.94 4.93
C VAL A 216 -25.34 13.06 3.85
N ARG A 217 -25.08 13.61 2.67
CA ARG A 217 -24.34 12.88 1.61
C ARG A 217 -22.88 12.78 1.98
N VAL A 218 -22.40 11.55 2.23
CA VAL A 218 -21.05 11.26 2.69
C VAL A 218 -20.29 10.46 1.65
N ILE A 219 -19.02 10.84 1.44
CA ILE A 219 -18.01 9.99 0.84
C ILE A 219 -16.99 9.67 1.92
N LEU A 220 -16.79 8.38 2.20
CA LEU A 220 -15.74 7.84 3.05
C LEU A 220 -14.67 7.22 2.16
N ALA A 221 -13.49 7.83 2.10
CA ALA A 221 -12.36 7.36 1.30
C ALA A 221 -11.24 6.84 2.19
N ASP A 222 -10.69 5.68 1.84
CA ASP A 222 -9.56 5.06 2.53
C ASP A 222 -8.55 4.48 1.53
N GLU A 223 -7.26 4.68 1.78
CA GLU A 223 -6.20 4.16 0.93
C GLU A 223 -6.05 2.64 1.02
N ASP A 224 -6.43 2.04 2.14
CA ASP A 224 -6.38 0.60 2.34
C ASP A 224 -7.49 -0.13 1.57
N PHE A 225 -7.22 -1.39 1.23
CA PHE A 225 -8.22 -2.26 0.61
C PHE A 225 -9.22 -2.84 1.64
N ALA A 226 -8.87 -2.84 2.93
CA ALA A 226 -9.70 -3.28 4.04
C ALA A 226 -9.93 -2.14 5.04
N PRO A 227 -11.07 -1.40 4.96
CA PRO A 227 -11.41 -0.37 5.93
C PRO A 227 -11.44 -0.91 7.36
N GLY A 228 -11.08 -0.06 8.34
CA GLY A 228 -10.98 -0.43 9.77
C GLY A 228 -9.73 0.13 10.43
N GLY A 229 -8.72 0.48 9.62
CA GLY A 229 -7.46 1.03 10.09
C GLY A 229 -6.81 0.10 11.13
N ARG A 230 -6.33 0.65 12.24
CA ARG A 230 -5.64 -0.11 13.29
C ARG A 230 -6.48 -1.21 13.94
N LEU A 231 -7.80 -1.10 13.96
CA LEU A 231 -8.67 -2.14 14.51
C LEU A 231 -8.58 -3.47 13.75
N ASN A 232 -8.06 -3.46 12.53
CA ASN A 232 -7.80 -4.67 11.74
C ASN A 232 -6.55 -5.44 12.20
N ALA A 233 -5.62 -4.76 12.87
CA ALA A 233 -4.33 -5.32 13.29
C ALA A 233 -4.17 -5.43 14.81
N GLU A 234 -4.97 -4.72 15.60
CA GLU A 234 -4.88 -4.69 17.05
C GLU A 234 -5.85 -5.68 17.72
N TRP A 235 -5.44 -6.22 18.86
CA TRP A 235 -6.29 -7.02 19.73
C TRP A 235 -7.18 -6.09 20.59
N ALA A 236 -7.93 -5.20 19.93
CA ALA A 236 -8.82 -4.28 20.60
C ALA A 236 -10.19 -4.93 20.84
N VAL A 237 -10.85 -4.51 21.93
CA VAL A 237 -12.21 -4.92 22.31
C VAL A 237 -13.09 -3.69 22.32
N ILE A 238 -14.25 -3.75 21.72
CA ILE A 238 -15.31 -2.74 21.72
C ILE A 238 -16.60 -3.43 22.13
N ASP A 239 -17.26 -2.93 23.15
CA ASP A 239 -18.51 -3.51 23.69
C ASP A 239 -18.40 -5.03 23.99
N ASP A 240 -17.32 -5.41 24.69
CA ASP A 240 -16.99 -6.79 25.08
C ASP A 240 -16.82 -7.79 23.90
N ALA A 241 -16.66 -7.29 22.68
CA ALA A 241 -16.43 -8.08 21.48
C ALA A 241 -15.16 -7.65 20.74
N PRO A 242 -14.54 -8.54 19.92
CA PRO A 242 -13.42 -8.15 19.09
C PRO A 242 -13.76 -6.96 18.19
N ALA A 243 -12.89 -5.94 18.17
CA ALA A 243 -13.12 -4.69 17.44
C ALA A 243 -13.35 -4.88 15.94
N THR A 244 -12.82 -5.97 15.35
CA THR A 244 -13.10 -6.36 13.96
C THR A 244 -14.58 -6.67 13.71
N GLY A 245 -15.31 -7.13 14.74
CA GLY A 245 -16.76 -7.32 14.69
C GLY A 245 -17.50 -5.98 14.57
N TRP A 246 -17.08 -4.99 15.35
CA TRP A 246 -17.61 -3.64 15.27
C TRP A 246 -17.35 -2.99 13.91
N VAL A 247 -16.13 -3.12 13.37
CA VAL A 247 -15.79 -2.63 12.02
C VAL A 247 -16.72 -3.22 10.97
N ARG A 248 -16.96 -4.54 11.05
CA ARG A 248 -17.87 -5.23 10.11
C ARG A 248 -19.30 -4.71 10.22
N ALA A 249 -19.79 -4.51 11.42
CA ALA A 249 -21.14 -3.97 11.66
C ALA A 249 -21.26 -2.52 11.14
N ALA A 250 -20.26 -1.68 11.40
CA ALA A 250 -20.18 -0.31 10.92
C ALA A 250 -20.21 -0.23 9.39
N LEU A 251 -19.40 -1.05 8.71
CA LEU A 251 -19.38 -1.12 7.24
C LEU A 251 -20.71 -1.64 6.67
N ALA A 252 -21.33 -2.63 7.32
CA ALA A 252 -22.65 -3.13 6.91
C ALA A 252 -23.72 -2.05 7.00
N GLU A 253 -23.71 -1.27 8.09
CA GLU A 253 -24.64 -0.16 8.24
C GLU A 253 -24.38 0.94 7.21
N LEU A 254 -23.12 1.37 7.01
CA LEU A 254 -22.76 2.36 5.99
C LEU A 254 -23.19 1.92 4.59
N ALA A 255 -23.04 0.64 4.25
CA ALA A 255 -23.49 0.09 2.97
C ALA A 255 -25.02 0.12 2.80
N SER A 256 -25.80 0.09 3.90
CA SER A 256 -27.26 0.19 3.87
C SER A 256 -27.76 1.62 3.64
N LEU A 257 -26.95 2.62 3.98
CA LEU A 257 -27.29 4.04 3.87
C LEU A 257 -27.15 4.52 2.41
N ARG A 258 -28.27 4.95 1.80
CA ARG A 258 -28.28 5.39 0.39
C ARG A 258 -27.49 6.66 0.11
N ASN A 259 -27.29 7.48 1.11
CA ASN A 259 -26.57 8.76 1.08
C ASN A 259 -25.07 8.62 1.41
N VAL A 260 -24.58 7.39 1.62
CA VAL A 260 -23.16 7.13 1.90
C VAL A 260 -22.52 6.33 0.78
N ARG A 261 -21.32 6.74 0.37
CA ARG A 261 -20.43 6.00 -0.53
C ARG A 261 -19.12 5.70 0.19
N VAL A 262 -18.78 4.43 0.33
CA VAL A 262 -17.48 3.97 0.83
C VAL A 262 -16.58 3.67 -0.35
N MET A 263 -15.37 4.22 -0.34
CA MET A 263 -14.36 4.08 -1.37
C MET A 263 -13.04 3.58 -0.73
N ALA A 264 -12.85 2.26 -0.74
CA ALA A 264 -11.57 1.65 -0.37
C ALA A 264 -10.57 1.77 -1.53
N ARG A 265 -9.29 1.53 -1.29
CA ARG A 265 -8.19 1.69 -2.26
C ARG A 265 -8.16 3.09 -2.86
N THR A 266 -8.60 4.09 -2.11
CA THR A 266 -8.77 5.46 -2.59
C THR A 266 -7.94 6.42 -1.75
N THR A 267 -6.83 6.88 -2.31
CA THR A 267 -5.95 7.85 -1.69
C THR A 267 -6.42 9.27 -2.00
N VAL A 268 -6.81 10.03 -0.98
CA VAL A 268 -7.04 11.47 -1.11
C VAL A 268 -5.69 12.18 -1.01
N PHE A 269 -5.16 12.65 -2.12
CA PHE A 269 -3.79 13.16 -2.22
C PHE A 269 -3.67 14.68 -2.18
N GLY A 270 -4.80 15.41 -2.23
CA GLY A 270 -4.74 16.87 -2.20
C GLY A 270 -6.07 17.52 -1.85
N ALA A 271 -5.97 18.69 -1.20
CA ALA A 271 -7.05 19.62 -0.97
C ALA A 271 -6.73 20.92 -1.72
N PHE A 272 -7.67 21.43 -2.46
CA PHE A 272 -7.56 22.60 -3.32
C PHE A 272 -8.62 23.63 -2.95
N ASP A 273 -8.61 24.77 -3.62
CA ASP A 273 -9.55 25.84 -3.36
C ASP A 273 -11.02 25.42 -3.56
N HIS A 274 -11.91 26.12 -2.86
CA HIS A 274 -13.36 25.98 -2.96
C HIS A 274 -13.89 24.57 -2.61
N GLY A 275 -13.25 23.87 -1.67
CA GLY A 275 -13.70 22.54 -1.21
C GLY A 275 -13.51 21.44 -2.25
N THR A 276 -12.52 21.60 -3.13
CA THR A 276 -12.15 20.59 -4.12
C THR A 276 -11.05 19.69 -3.57
N TYR A 277 -11.21 18.37 -3.77
CA TYR A 277 -10.23 17.36 -3.35
C TYR A 277 -9.90 16.46 -4.53
N GLY A 278 -8.62 16.08 -4.63
CA GLY A 278 -8.15 15.07 -5.57
C GLY A 278 -8.06 13.71 -4.89
N ALA A 279 -8.65 12.69 -5.50
CA ALA A 279 -8.55 11.32 -5.03
C ALA A 279 -8.19 10.37 -6.16
N LEU A 280 -7.38 9.35 -5.86
CA LEU A 280 -7.00 8.29 -6.79
C LEU A 280 -7.53 6.96 -6.25
N GLU A 281 -8.48 6.38 -6.95
CA GLU A 281 -9.03 5.05 -6.67
C GLU A 281 -8.32 4.00 -7.51
N LEU A 282 -7.82 2.95 -6.88
CA LEU A 282 -7.23 1.80 -7.55
C LEU A 282 -8.27 0.67 -7.66
N ALA A 283 -8.30 0.01 -8.80
CA ALA A 283 -9.15 -1.17 -8.97
C ALA A 283 -8.68 -2.33 -8.08
N ALA A 284 -9.63 -3.15 -7.64
CA ALA A 284 -9.30 -4.40 -6.98
C ALA A 284 -8.49 -5.31 -7.92
N PRO A 285 -7.48 -6.02 -7.42
CA PRO A 285 -6.72 -6.98 -8.21
C PRO A 285 -7.63 -8.06 -8.84
N GLY A 286 -7.30 -8.46 -10.08
CA GLY A 286 -8.06 -9.50 -10.78
C GLY A 286 -9.39 -9.03 -11.40
N GLY A 287 -9.62 -7.73 -11.47
CA GLY A 287 -10.75 -7.15 -12.19
C GLY A 287 -10.71 -7.41 -13.70
N PRO A 288 -11.80 -7.11 -14.44
CA PRO A 288 -11.85 -7.27 -15.89
C PRO A 288 -10.71 -6.52 -16.58
N PRO A 289 -10.13 -7.08 -17.65
CA PRO A 289 -8.98 -6.46 -18.33
C PRO A 289 -9.34 -5.16 -19.07
N ASP A 290 -10.61 -4.97 -19.38
CA ASP A 290 -11.19 -3.78 -20.02
C ASP A 290 -11.69 -2.73 -19.04
N ALA A 291 -11.62 -3.00 -17.73
CA ALA A 291 -11.97 -2.03 -16.71
C ALA A 291 -10.80 -1.11 -16.37
N PRO A 292 -11.07 0.16 -16.00
CA PRO A 292 -10.02 1.06 -15.53
C PRO A 292 -9.24 0.47 -14.36
N ARG A 293 -7.90 0.50 -14.45
CA ARG A 293 -6.99 0.12 -13.36
C ARG A 293 -6.94 1.16 -12.26
N GLN A 294 -7.18 2.40 -12.63
CA GLN A 294 -7.23 3.54 -11.72
C GLN A 294 -8.24 4.57 -12.21
N THR A 295 -8.86 5.25 -11.27
CA THR A 295 -9.77 6.36 -11.57
C THR A 295 -9.35 7.58 -10.77
N PHE A 296 -9.12 8.68 -11.47
CA PHE A 296 -8.87 9.97 -10.86
C PHE A 296 -10.20 10.67 -10.57
N TRP A 297 -10.46 10.95 -9.29
CA TRP A 297 -11.67 11.64 -8.86
C TRP A 297 -11.38 13.09 -8.46
N ARG A 298 -12.16 14.00 -9.00
CA ARG A 298 -12.32 15.35 -8.46
C ARG A 298 -13.53 15.32 -7.54
N VAL A 299 -13.31 15.44 -6.24
CA VAL A 299 -14.36 15.42 -5.23
C VAL A 299 -14.66 16.84 -4.78
N GLN A 300 -15.90 17.26 -4.94
CA GLN A 300 -16.39 18.54 -4.44
C GLN A 300 -17.16 18.28 -3.13
N ALA A 301 -16.64 18.79 -2.02
CA ALA A 301 -17.23 18.63 -0.69
C ALA A 301 -17.46 19.98 -0.01
N ARG A 302 -18.53 20.09 0.79
CA ARG A 302 -18.80 21.27 1.62
C ARG A 302 -17.93 21.30 2.88
N ALA A 303 -17.66 20.12 3.43
CA ALA A 303 -16.79 19.95 4.59
C ALA A 303 -15.94 18.67 4.43
N CYS A 304 -14.78 18.66 5.06
CA CYS A 304 -13.91 17.51 5.13
C CYS A 304 -13.59 17.16 6.57
N VAL A 305 -13.66 15.87 6.90
CA VAL A 305 -13.23 15.32 8.19
C VAL A 305 -11.99 14.48 7.94
N LEU A 306 -10.85 14.94 8.43
CA LEU A 306 -9.57 14.26 8.26
C LEU A 306 -9.38 13.25 9.40
N CYS A 307 -9.46 11.97 9.08
CA CYS A 307 -9.34 10.85 10.01
C CYS A 307 -8.20 9.89 9.60
N ALA A 308 -7.15 10.43 9.01
CA ALA A 308 -6.03 9.67 8.43
C ALA A 308 -5.09 9.04 9.48
N GLY A 309 -5.43 9.10 10.77
CA GLY A 309 -4.62 8.54 11.85
C GLY A 309 -3.30 9.28 12.05
N ALA A 310 -2.31 8.55 12.51
CA ALA A 310 -0.97 9.07 12.75
C ALA A 310 0.09 8.10 12.23
N THR A 311 1.18 8.63 11.71
CA THR A 311 2.33 7.85 11.31
C THR A 311 3.03 7.27 12.53
N GLU A 312 3.20 5.97 12.57
CA GLU A 312 3.93 5.26 13.60
C GLU A 312 5.34 4.92 13.13
N ARG A 313 6.30 5.27 13.94
CA ARG A 313 7.69 4.91 13.70
C ARG A 313 8.32 4.37 14.98
N PRO A 314 9.05 3.25 14.90
CA PRO A 314 9.84 2.80 16.04
C PRO A 314 10.89 3.87 16.38
N ILE A 315 10.97 4.22 17.66
CA ILE A 315 12.03 5.08 18.16
C ILE A 315 13.23 4.20 18.51
N ALA A 316 14.38 4.48 17.89
CA ALA A 316 15.61 3.81 18.24
C ALA A 316 16.16 4.45 19.53
N PHE A 317 16.33 3.63 20.55
CA PHE A 317 17.07 4.00 21.76
C PHE A 317 18.47 3.41 21.69
N SER A 318 19.45 4.19 22.09
CA SER A 318 20.84 3.73 22.29
C SER A 318 21.01 3.12 23.68
#